data_5c208d495ebb8a779cb5620bb7f269fa
#
_entry.id   5c208d495ebb8a779cb5620bb7f269fa
#
_cell.length_a   1.000
_cell.length_b   1.000
_cell.length_c   1.000
_cell.angle_alpha   90.00
_cell.angle_beta   90.00
_cell.angle_gamma   90.00
#
_symmetry.space_group_name_H-M   'P 1'
#
loop_
_entity.id
_entity.type
_entity.pdbx_description
1 polymer ?
#
loop_
_entity_poly.entity_id
_entity_poly.type
_entity_poly.pdbx_seq_one_letter_code
_entity_poly.pdbx_strand_id
1 'polypeptide(L)'
;SSYEDAGWKRSRLWFARTRDGKEFTRAKVLFAPPYSVIDGTLLKHGATYSLFHKEEEFSPATGERRAIRLATSSNLEGPYQIHEGPLNKGQIVPVITEGPSVMPDPAKAGWLLLYDYCMSNRYGVSSSPDLLNWTIEESVSMPSDARHGSVAQLTAEEAARLRAAFPE
;
A
#
# COMPACT_ATOMS: atom_id res chain seq x y z
N SER A 1 -1.98 11.43 -0.56
CA SER A 1 -0.84 12.16 0.02
C SER A 1 -0.81 13.60 -0.47
N SER A 2 -0.22 14.47 0.29
CA SER A 2 0.11 15.82 -0.15
C SER A 2 1.42 16.27 0.49
N TYR A 3 2.12 17.16 -0.18
CA TYR A 3 3.39 17.72 0.27
C TYR A 3 3.15 18.99 1.06
N GLU A 4 3.85 19.16 2.17
CA GLU A 4 3.82 20.38 2.98
C GLU A 4 4.87 21.39 2.53
N ASP A 5 5.84 20.98 1.72
CA ASP A 5 6.89 21.83 1.19
C ASP A 5 7.20 21.54 -0.29
N ALA A 6 7.84 22.51 -0.96
CA ALA A 6 8.25 22.41 -2.36
C ALA A 6 9.38 21.38 -2.61
N GLY A 7 10.02 20.87 -1.56
CA GLY A 7 11.12 19.91 -1.66
C GLY A 7 10.67 18.46 -1.52
N TRP A 8 9.38 18.20 -1.39
CA TRP A 8 8.78 16.87 -1.26
C TRP A 8 9.25 16.11 -0.02
N LYS A 9 9.74 16.82 0.99
CA LYS A 9 10.37 16.24 2.18
C LYS A 9 9.39 15.95 3.31
N ARG A 10 8.15 16.42 3.19
CA ARG A 10 7.13 16.31 4.24
C ARG A 10 5.77 15.90 3.70
N SER A 11 5.72 14.94 2.79
CA SER A 11 4.42 14.42 2.38
C SER A 11 3.78 13.64 3.54
N ARG A 12 2.47 13.74 3.65
CA ARG A 12 1.64 13.13 4.68
C ARG A 12 0.45 12.43 4.03
N LEU A 13 -0.09 11.43 4.72
CA LEU A 13 -1.37 10.87 4.35
C LEU A 13 -2.49 11.63 5.05
N TRP A 14 -3.51 11.96 4.28
CA TRP A 14 -4.67 12.71 4.73
C TRP A 14 -5.93 11.90 4.50
N PHE A 15 -6.96 12.16 5.27
CA PHE A 15 -8.29 11.61 5.04
C PHE A 15 -9.36 12.69 5.14
N ALA A 16 -10.47 12.45 4.45
CA ALA A 16 -11.73 13.17 4.61
C ALA A 16 -12.86 12.15 4.64
N ARG A 17 -13.97 12.48 5.29
CA ARG A 17 -15.15 11.63 5.35
C ARG A 17 -16.21 12.13 4.39
N THR A 18 -16.94 11.20 3.80
CA THR A 18 -18.13 11.48 3.00
C THR A 18 -19.21 10.44 3.26
N ARG A 19 -20.47 10.79 3.03
CA ARG A 19 -21.61 9.86 3.10
C ARG A 19 -22.14 9.49 1.72
N ASP A 20 -21.91 10.33 0.74
CA ASP A 20 -22.52 10.27 -0.60
C ASP A 20 -21.50 10.35 -1.75
N GLY A 21 -20.21 10.47 -1.41
CA GLY A 21 -19.14 10.64 -2.38
C GLY A 21 -19.08 12.02 -3.05
N LYS A 22 -19.93 12.96 -2.64
CA LYS A 22 -20.03 14.30 -3.22
C LYS A 22 -19.55 15.38 -2.26
N GLU A 23 -20.06 15.34 -1.02
CA GLU A 23 -19.65 16.26 0.02
C GLU A 23 -18.63 15.61 0.95
N PHE A 24 -17.56 16.32 1.23
CA PHE A 24 -16.46 15.83 2.06
C PHE A 24 -16.23 16.75 3.27
N THR A 25 -15.92 16.16 4.38
CA THR A 25 -15.45 16.92 5.55
C THR A 25 -14.10 17.57 5.23
N ARG A 26 -13.70 18.56 6.04
CA ARG A 26 -12.32 19.07 5.99
C ARG A 26 -11.33 17.92 6.17
N ALA A 27 -10.31 17.89 5.34
CA ALA A 27 -9.24 16.89 5.42
C ALA A 27 -8.47 17.03 6.73
N LYS A 28 -8.07 15.88 7.29
CA LYS A 28 -7.23 15.77 8.49
C LYS A 28 -6.05 14.86 8.18
N VAL A 29 -4.94 15.06 8.88
CA VAL A 29 -3.80 14.15 8.78
C VAL A 29 -4.19 12.80 9.35
N LEU A 30 -3.99 11.75 8.55
CA LEU A 30 -4.15 10.35 8.95
C LEU A 30 -2.84 9.81 9.53
N PHE A 31 -1.73 10.08 8.83
CA PHE A 31 -0.42 9.53 9.20
C PHE A 31 0.70 10.49 8.82
N ALA A 32 1.55 10.81 9.78
CA ALA A 32 2.67 11.74 9.64
C ALA A 32 3.92 11.15 10.32
N PRO A 33 4.57 10.16 9.70
CA PRO A 33 5.79 9.55 10.23
C PRO A 33 6.98 10.54 10.19
N PRO A 34 8.12 10.20 10.79
CA PRO A 34 9.32 11.05 10.76
C PRO A 34 9.99 11.15 9.37
N TYR A 35 9.42 10.52 8.35
CA TYR A 35 9.84 10.55 6.96
C TYR A 35 8.70 10.97 6.04
N SER A 36 9.01 11.28 4.79
CA SER A 36 8.02 11.55 3.75
C SER A 36 7.27 10.26 3.37
N VAL A 37 5.95 10.32 3.25
CA VAL A 37 5.09 9.16 3.01
C VAL A 37 4.11 9.39 1.88
N ILE A 38 4.00 8.39 0.99
CA ILE A 38 3.03 8.35 -0.11
C ILE A 38 2.37 6.97 -0.21
N ASP A 39 1.46 6.77 -1.15
CA ASP A 39 0.86 5.50 -1.56
C ASP A 39 0.27 4.70 -0.38
N GLY A 40 -0.62 5.33 0.38
CA GLY A 40 -1.24 4.67 1.52
C GLY A 40 -2.39 3.75 1.10
N THR A 41 -2.33 2.48 1.51
CA THR A 41 -3.40 1.49 1.38
C THR A 41 -3.79 0.96 2.75
N LEU A 42 -5.09 0.97 3.04
CA LEU A 42 -5.64 0.51 4.32
C LEU A 42 -6.32 -0.85 4.18
N LEU A 43 -6.00 -1.75 5.09
CA LEU A 43 -6.68 -3.01 5.28
C LEU A 43 -7.20 -3.10 6.72
N LYS A 44 -8.47 -3.49 6.91
CA LYS A 44 -9.00 -3.90 8.21
C LYS A 44 -8.98 -5.42 8.30
N HIS A 45 -8.32 -5.95 9.33
CA HIS A 45 -8.35 -7.37 9.67
C HIS A 45 -8.58 -7.55 11.18
N GLY A 46 -9.69 -8.18 11.54
CA GLY A 46 -10.10 -8.27 12.94
C GLY A 46 -10.29 -6.89 13.57
N ALA A 47 -9.62 -6.65 14.69
CA ALA A 47 -9.64 -5.35 15.40
C ALA A 47 -8.53 -4.40 14.94
N THR A 48 -7.69 -4.80 13.98
CA THR A 48 -6.50 -4.04 13.55
C THR A 48 -6.74 -3.40 12.19
N TYR A 49 -6.31 -2.15 12.06
CA TYR A 49 -6.14 -1.46 10.79
C TYR A 49 -4.66 -1.45 10.43
N SER A 50 -4.35 -2.00 9.27
CA SER A 50 -3.00 -2.07 8.71
C SER A 50 -2.88 -1.04 7.59
N LEU A 51 -1.94 -0.13 7.73
CA LEU A 51 -1.62 0.91 6.74
C LEU A 51 -0.30 0.56 6.06
N PHE A 52 -0.42 0.04 4.86
CA PHE A 52 0.72 -0.14 3.96
C PHE A 52 1.01 1.19 3.28
N HIS A 53 2.27 1.61 3.27
CA HIS A 53 2.64 2.91 2.74
C HIS A 53 4.08 2.88 2.22
N LYS A 54 4.39 3.76 1.28
CA LYS A 54 5.76 3.94 0.80
C LYS A 54 6.47 5.01 1.64
N GLU A 55 7.63 4.67 2.18
CA GLU A 55 8.61 5.65 2.62
C GLU A 55 9.28 6.28 1.39
N GLU A 56 9.22 7.60 1.28
CA GLU A 56 9.77 8.36 0.16
C GLU A 56 11.02 9.11 0.64
N GLU A 57 12.03 8.37 1.08
CA GLU A 57 13.25 8.97 1.59
C GLU A 57 14.49 8.37 0.92
N PHE A 58 15.37 9.28 0.52
CA PHE A 58 16.71 8.97 0.08
C PHE A 58 17.68 9.92 0.75
N SER A 59 18.73 9.39 1.32
CA SER A 59 19.82 10.18 1.88
C SER A 59 21.15 9.51 1.58
N PRO A 60 22.18 10.26 1.14
CA PRO A 60 23.51 9.72 0.98
C PRO A 60 24.08 9.10 2.26
N ALA A 61 23.68 9.60 3.43
CA ALA A 61 24.13 9.11 4.73
C ALA A 61 23.46 7.78 5.15
N THR A 62 22.18 7.59 4.80
CA THR A 62 21.38 6.41 5.20
C THR A 62 21.10 5.45 4.04
N GLY A 63 21.42 5.87 2.82
CA GLY A 63 21.18 5.12 1.61
C GLY A 63 19.73 5.18 1.10
N GLU A 64 19.42 4.34 0.13
CA GLU A 64 18.10 4.21 -0.44
C GLU A 64 17.13 3.56 0.57
N ARG A 65 16.01 4.24 0.85
CA ARG A 65 14.99 3.77 1.79
C ARG A 65 13.59 3.75 1.19
N ARG A 66 13.43 4.15 -0.06
CA ARG A 66 12.14 4.16 -0.74
C ARG A 66 11.60 2.75 -0.91
N ALA A 67 10.81 2.31 0.06
CA ALA A 67 10.21 0.98 0.08
C ALA A 67 8.89 1.01 0.84
N ILE A 68 8.11 -0.06 0.69
CA ILE A 68 6.86 -0.23 1.38
C ILE A 68 7.11 -0.65 2.82
N ARG A 69 6.39 0.01 3.73
CA ARG A 69 6.39 -0.24 5.17
C ARG A 69 4.96 -0.48 5.66
N LEU A 70 4.86 -0.91 6.90
CA LEU A 70 3.60 -1.14 7.59
C LEU A 70 3.51 -0.26 8.84
N ALA A 71 2.33 0.30 9.07
CA ALA A 71 1.93 0.86 10.35
C ALA A 71 0.57 0.29 10.75
N THR A 72 0.33 0.14 12.04
CA THR A 72 -0.90 -0.47 12.56
C THR A 72 -1.59 0.42 13.57
N SER A 73 -2.92 0.29 13.68
CA SER A 73 -3.75 0.96 14.67
C SER A 73 -4.95 0.11 15.03
N SER A 74 -5.50 0.29 16.24
CA SER A 74 -6.81 -0.22 16.63
C SER A 74 -7.96 0.68 16.15
N ASN A 75 -7.67 1.88 15.65
CA ASN A 75 -8.65 2.84 15.15
C ASN A 75 -8.37 3.23 13.70
N LEU A 76 -9.41 3.35 12.89
CA LEU A 76 -9.31 3.75 11.49
C LEU A 76 -8.56 5.08 11.29
N GLU A 77 -8.77 6.02 12.18
CA GLU A 77 -8.16 7.36 12.10
C GLU A 77 -6.84 7.47 12.90
N GLY A 78 -6.32 6.35 13.38
CA GLY A 78 -5.07 6.32 14.13
C GLY A 78 -5.24 6.54 15.66
N PRO A 79 -4.16 6.79 16.38
CA PRO A 79 -2.79 6.92 15.85
C PRO A 79 -2.24 5.59 15.31
N TYR A 80 -1.48 5.68 14.23
CA TYR A 80 -0.77 4.55 13.64
C TYR A 80 0.64 4.43 14.18
N GLN A 81 1.03 3.21 14.56
CA GLN A 81 2.37 2.88 15.01
C GLN A 81 3.13 2.16 13.90
N ILE A 82 4.33 2.63 13.57
CA ILE A 82 5.20 2.02 12.58
C ILE A 82 5.62 0.64 13.08
N HIS A 83 5.43 -0.37 12.23
CA HIS A 83 5.93 -1.73 12.48
C HIS A 83 7.37 -1.86 11.99
N GLU A 84 8.25 -2.34 12.87
CA GLU A 84 9.61 -2.71 12.51
C GLU A 84 9.60 -4.11 11.88
N GLY A 85 9.52 -4.16 10.54
CA GLY A 85 9.49 -5.42 9.80
C GLY A 85 10.82 -6.15 9.82
N PRO A 86 10.84 -7.45 9.44
CA PRO A 86 12.05 -8.27 9.43
C PRO A 86 13.04 -7.89 8.32
N LEU A 87 12.57 -7.25 7.24
CA LEU A 87 13.44 -6.77 6.18
C LEU A 87 14.07 -5.43 6.57
N ASN A 88 15.31 -5.27 6.13
CA ASN A 88 16.17 -4.09 6.26
C ASN A 88 15.52 -2.84 6.89
N LYS A 89 15.72 -2.63 8.18
CA LYS A 89 15.28 -1.44 8.93
C LYS A 89 13.78 -1.15 8.87
N GLY A 90 12.95 -2.17 9.01
CA GLY A 90 11.49 -2.03 9.06
C GLY A 90 10.80 -1.99 7.69
N GLN A 91 11.51 -2.17 6.61
CA GLN A 91 10.92 -2.37 5.29
C GLN A 91 10.32 -3.78 5.22
N ILE A 92 9.13 -3.92 4.68
CA ILE A 92 8.45 -5.21 4.56
C ILE A 92 8.59 -5.83 3.16
N VAL A 93 9.10 -5.08 2.21
CA VAL A 93 9.41 -5.51 0.83
C VAL A 93 10.71 -4.86 0.36
N PRO A 94 11.26 -5.27 -0.81
CA PRO A 94 12.51 -4.70 -1.34
C PRO A 94 12.48 -3.18 -1.50
N VAL A 95 13.65 -2.57 -1.52
CA VAL A 95 13.80 -1.13 -1.80
C VAL A 95 13.38 -0.78 -3.23
N ILE A 96 13.06 0.50 -3.43
CA ILE A 96 12.57 1.05 -4.70
C ILE A 96 11.29 0.33 -5.14
N THR A 97 10.34 0.21 -4.20
CA THR A 97 8.99 -0.32 -4.44
C THR A 97 7.93 0.70 -4.04
N GLU A 98 6.78 0.66 -4.70
CA GLU A 98 5.69 1.62 -4.49
C GLU A 98 4.32 1.01 -4.83
N GLY A 99 3.25 1.77 -4.65
CA GLY A 99 1.89 1.39 -5.02
C GLY A 99 1.38 0.12 -4.34
N PRO A 100 1.47 -0.03 -2.99
CA PRO A 100 1.04 -1.25 -2.32
C PRO A 100 -0.45 -1.50 -2.51
N SER A 101 -0.81 -2.75 -2.84
CA SER A 101 -2.19 -3.23 -2.83
C SER A 101 -2.23 -4.60 -2.16
N VAL A 102 -2.99 -4.71 -1.07
CA VAL A 102 -3.06 -5.93 -0.26
C VAL A 102 -4.40 -6.62 -0.42
N MET A 103 -4.39 -7.95 -0.48
CA MET A 103 -5.59 -8.78 -0.61
C MET A 103 -5.42 -10.11 0.11
N PRO A 104 -6.52 -10.80 0.49
CA PRO A 104 -6.44 -12.19 0.87
C PRO A 104 -5.84 -13.03 -0.26
N ASP A 105 -5.04 -14.03 0.09
CA ASP A 105 -4.51 -14.98 -0.89
C ASP A 105 -5.67 -15.87 -1.38
N PRO A 106 -5.98 -15.90 -2.68
CA PRO A 106 -7.09 -16.71 -3.20
C PRO A 106 -6.81 -18.23 -3.19
N ALA A 107 -5.57 -18.65 -3.02
CA ALA A 107 -5.15 -20.05 -3.10
C ALA A 107 -4.97 -20.73 -1.73
N LYS A 108 -4.67 -19.95 -0.71
CA LYS A 108 -4.37 -20.46 0.65
C LYS A 108 -4.70 -19.43 1.71
N ALA A 109 -4.71 -19.85 2.96
CA ALA A 109 -4.80 -18.90 4.08
C ALA A 109 -3.61 -17.96 4.08
N GLY A 110 -3.87 -16.64 4.23
CA GLY A 110 -2.85 -15.61 4.22
C GLY A 110 -3.20 -14.44 3.30
N TRP A 111 -2.19 -13.70 2.93
CA TRP A 111 -2.29 -12.40 2.26
C TRP A 111 -1.27 -12.28 1.15
N LEU A 112 -1.63 -11.56 0.10
CA LEU A 112 -0.74 -11.12 -0.96
C LEU A 112 -0.63 -9.59 -0.90
N LEU A 113 0.59 -9.09 -1.08
CA LEU A 113 0.90 -7.68 -1.25
C LEU A 113 1.50 -7.50 -2.64
N LEU A 114 0.77 -6.80 -3.49
CA LEU A 114 1.22 -6.42 -4.81
C LEU A 114 1.86 -5.03 -4.73
N TYR A 115 2.92 -4.83 -5.50
CA TYR A 115 3.62 -3.55 -5.60
C TYR A 115 4.35 -3.44 -6.92
N ASP A 116 4.69 -2.23 -7.33
CA ASP A 116 5.58 -2.06 -8.47
C ASP A 116 7.00 -1.69 -8.02
N TYR A 117 7.96 -2.04 -8.88
CA TYR A 117 9.33 -1.57 -8.75
C TYR A 117 9.41 -0.23 -9.47
N CYS A 118 9.54 0.85 -8.71
CA CYS A 118 9.71 2.20 -9.21
C CYS A 118 10.63 2.24 -10.43
N MET A 119 10.22 2.90 -11.49
CA MET A 119 11.02 3.15 -12.69
C MET A 119 11.44 1.90 -13.51
N SER A 120 10.82 0.75 -13.31
CA SER A 120 11.22 -0.48 -14.00
C SER A 120 10.11 -1.21 -14.75
N ASN A 121 8.88 -0.70 -14.76
CA ASN A 121 7.71 -1.35 -15.38
C ASN A 121 7.53 -2.83 -14.95
N ARG A 122 7.91 -3.16 -13.73
CA ARG A 122 7.77 -4.51 -13.17
C ARG A 122 6.95 -4.48 -11.91
N TYR A 123 6.13 -5.50 -11.74
CA TYR A 123 5.41 -5.76 -10.51
C TYR A 123 6.13 -6.82 -9.68
N GLY A 124 5.94 -6.72 -8.36
CA GLY A 124 6.32 -7.73 -7.39
C GLY A 124 5.12 -8.18 -6.58
N VAL A 125 5.23 -9.35 -6.01
CA VAL A 125 4.28 -9.89 -5.03
C VAL A 125 5.06 -10.42 -3.86
N SER A 126 4.55 -10.15 -2.66
CA SER A 126 4.98 -10.83 -1.45
C SER A 126 3.79 -11.49 -0.80
N SER A 127 3.99 -12.65 -0.18
CA SER A 127 2.97 -13.35 0.59
C SER A 127 3.24 -13.25 2.08
N SER A 128 2.19 -13.33 2.89
CA SER A 128 2.30 -13.30 4.34
C SER A 128 1.19 -14.16 4.99
N PRO A 129 1.50 -14.95 6.01
CA PRO A 129 0.49 -15.64 6.79
C PRO A 129 -0.23 -14.74 7.80
N ASP A 130 0.38 -13.60 8.19
CA ASP A 130 -0.01 -12.84 9.38
C ASP A 130 -0.01 -11.30 9.19
N LEU A 131 0.22 -10.80 7.99
CA LEU A 131 0.39 -9.38 7.63
C LEU A 131 1.66 -8.71 8.19
N LEU A 132 2.48 -9.43 8.92
CA LEU A 132 3.69 -8.91 9.57
C LEU A 132 4.97 -9.46 8.93
N ASN A 133 4.96 -10.75 8.63
CA ASN A 133 6.10 -11.45 8.05
C ASN A 133 5.86 -11.70 6.57
N TRP A 134 6.66 -11.10 5.70
CA TRP A 134 6.48 -11.13 4.26
C TRP A 134 7.60 -11.89 3.55
N THR A 135 7.24 -12.72 2.60
CA THR A 135 8.15 -13.47 1.73
C THR A 135 7.93 -13.01 0.30
N ILE A 136 9.00 -12.67 -0.40
CA ILE A 136 8.93 -12.28 -1.82
C ILE A 136 8.59 -13.51 -2.64
N GLU A 137 7.53 -13.41 -3.45
CA GLU A 137 7.16 -14.44 -4.42
C GLU A 137 7.87 -14.20 -5.75
N GLU A 138 8.30 -15.28 -6.39
CA GLU A 138 8.94 -15.19 -7.69
C GLU A 138 7.90 -14.99 -8.78
N SER A 139 8.20 -14.10 -9.70
CA SER A 139 7.55 -13.79 -10.97
C SER A 139 6.02 -13.61 -10.97
N VAL A 140 5.60 -12.39 -11.13
CA VAL A 140 4.24 -12.01 -11.47
C VAL A 140 4.22 -11.51 -12.91
N SER A 141 3.31 -12.03 -13.72
CA SER A 141 3.04 -11.48 -15.05
C SER A 141 1.94 -10.42 -14.93
N MET A 142 2.23 -9.23 -15.37
CA MET A 142 1.29 -8.11 -15.41
C MET A 142 1.28 -7.54 -16.83
N PRO A 143 0.20 -6.84 -17.25
CA PRO A 143 0.20 -6.13 -18.52
C PRO A 143 1.39 -5.19 -18.62
N SER A 144 1.96 -5.07 -19.83
CA SER A 144 3.02 -4.09 -20.10
C SER A 144 2.52 -2.68 -19.75
N ASP A 145 3.40 -1.86 -19.20
CA ASP A 145 3.14 -0.46 -18.84
C ASP A 145 2.10 -0.26 -17.72
N ALA A 146 1.56 -1.32 -17.12
CA ALA A 146 0.72 -1.22 -15.95
C ALA A 146 1.52 -0.68 -14.76
N ARG A 147 0.95 0.31 -14.06
CA ARG A 147 1.52 0.88 -12.85
C ARG A 147 0.42 1.15 -11.85
N HIS A 148 0.72 0.90 -10.58
CA HIS A 148 -0.18 1.12 -9.46
C HIS A 148 -1.58 0.52 -9.72
N GLY A 149 -1.84 -0.62 -9.15
CA GLY A 149 -3.13 -1.29 -9.23
C GLY A 149 -3.83 -1.31 -7.88
N SER A 150 -5.14 -1.50 -7.92
CA SER A 150 -5.94 -1.88 -6.75
C SER A 150 -6.62 -3.19 -7.05
N VAL A 151 -6.78 -4.02 -6.02
CA VAL A 151 -7.47 -5.30 -6.13
C VAL A 151 -8.82 -5.20 -5.45
N ALA A 152 -9.85 -5.67 -6.14
CA ALA A 152 -11.19 -5.82 -5.60
C ALA A 152 -11.66 -7.26 -5.75
N GLN A 153 -12.26 -7.81 -4.71
CA GLN A 153 -12.92 -9.10 -4.80
C GLN A 153 -14.30 -8.91 -5.44
N LEU A 154 -14.57 -9.66 -6.49
CA LEU A 154 -15.84 -9.65 -7.20
C LEU A 154 -16.61 -10.94 -6.93
N THR A 155 -17.93 -10.83 -6.89
CA THR A 155 -18.81 -11.98 -7.01
C THR A 155 -18.77 -12.55 -8.44
N ALA A 156 -19.20 -13.77 -8.63
CA ALA A 156 -19.29 -14.38 -9.97
C ALA A 156 -20.17 -13.57 -10.93
N GLU A 157 -21.26 -12.97 -10.41
CA GLU A 157 -22.17 -12.14 -11.18
C GLU A 157 -21.52 -10.81 -11.60
N GLU A 158 -20.81 -10.13 -10.70
CA GLU A 158 -20.07 -8.91 -11.01
C GLU A 158 -18.96 -9.17 -12.03
N ALA A 159 -18.22 -10.26 -11.88
CA ALA A 159 -17.19 -10.66 -12.82
C ALA A 159 -17.79 -10.98 -14.22
N ALA A 160 -18.96 -11.61 -14.29
CA ALA A 160 -19.66 -11.88 -15.56
C ALA A 160 -20.12 -10.57 -16.24
N ARG A 161 -20.68 -9.63 -15.46
CA ARG A 161 -21.07 -8.30 -15.98
C ARG A 161 -19.88 -7.52 -16.53
N LEU A 162 -18.75 -7.56 -15.81
CA LEU A 162 -17.51 -6.88 -16.24
C LEU A 162 -16.99 -7.47 -17.56
N ARG A 163 -16.90 -8.80 -17.68
CA ARG A 163 -16.49 -9.47 -18.92
C ARG A 163 -17.43 -9.18 -20.10
N ALA A 164 -18.73 -9.09 -19.82
CA ALA A 164 -19.70 -8.74 -20.88
C ALA A 164 -19.57 -7.27 -21.35
N ALA A 165 -19.21 -6.37 -20.44
CA ALA A 165 -19.04 -4.95 -20.77
C ALA A 165 -17.69 -4.65 -21.44
N PHE A 166 -16.67 -5.46 -21.21
CA PHE A 166 -15.32 -5.30 -21.75
C PHE A 166 -14.84 -6.65 -22.33
N PRO A 167 -15.35 -7.04 -23.49
CA PRO A 167 -14.88 -8.26 -24.19
C PRO A 167 -13.42 -8.07 -24.62
N GLU A 168 -12.64 -9.16 -24.55
CA GLU A 168 -11.25 -9.21 -25.00
C GLU A 168 -11.12 -9.02 -26.53
#